data_56b4e2c36218099a03435628bf54c010
#
_entry.id   56b4e2c36218099a03435628bf54c010
#
_cell.length_a   1.000
_cell.length_b   1.000
_cell.length_c   1.000
_cell.angle_alpha   90.00
_cell.angle_beta   90.00
_cell.angle_gamma   90.00
#
_symmetry.space_group_name_H-M   'P 1'
#
loop_
_entity.id
_entity.type
_entity.pdbx_description
1 polymer ?
#
loop_
_entity_poly.entity_id
_entity_poly.type
_entity_poly.pdbx_seq_one_letter_code
_entity_poly.pdbx_strand_id
1 'polypeptide(L)'
;MIILDTALGPARIVEDPSELPELKDASILYRDIETANNGTGGGLNPWMGDRNCGVAVTVDEIPGAWYVPYRHTSVGAKNLPPDKVIEWLKDQNKIPNWVNHNIKFDQSFLYHDSPELDFPGRMLDTVVMAKMIDSDRLNYSLKPLCREWCTLPMEEEIEVRNKLVEIGKHKKIKKAEWSYSDIPIDILGKYACMDVIGNRELYQWMERHMPDDMKDLWDTETKLTAVLWDMEREGLKIVPEEIEVASANSQVLLNVMENELVVATNSEFVDSSKHLYDTICIQQGLPILATTDKGGPSFSTNTLKEYLKLPDLSEDQRRIIKLVVVYREEKHFK
;
A
#
# COMPACT_ATOMS: atom_id res chain seq x y z
N MET A 1 -17.21 24.00 11.27
CA MET A 1 -16.99 22.59 11.69
C MET A 1 -18.25 21.79 11.48
N ILE A 2 -18.15 20.65 10.79
CA ILE A 2 -19.25 19.68 10.70
C ILE A 2 -18.99 18.61 11.78
N ILE A 3 -20.04 18.23 12.53
CA ILE A 3 -19.95 17.15 13.53
C ILE A 3 -20.90 16.05 13.08
N LEU A 4 -20.35 14.84 12.92
CA LEU A 4 -21.09 13.64 12.55
C LEU A 4 -21.00 12.63 13.70
N ASP A 5 -22.14 12.09 14.10
CA ASP A 5 -22.17 11.02 15.08
C ASP A 5 -21.67 9.72 14.45
N THR A 6 -20.79 9.01 15.15
CA THR A 6 -20.34 7.68 14.78
C THR A 6 -20.48 6.71 15.95
N ALA A 7 -20.37 5.41 15.65
CA ALA A 7 -20.43 4.37 16.68
C ALA A 7 -19.30 4.48 17.73
N LEU A 8 -18.20 5.16 17.39
CA LEU A 8 -17.01 5.31 18.27
C LEU A 8 -16.84 6.73 18.83
N GLY A 9 -17.82 7.62 18.63
CA GLY A 9 -17.77 9.00 19.08
C GLY A 9 -17.87 10.02 17.96
N PRO A 10 -17.86 11.32 18.24
CA PRO A 10 -18.05 12.35 17.23
C PRO A 10 -16.87 12.45 16.27
N ALA A 11 -17.17 12.43 14.96
CA ALA A 11 -16.25 12.80 13.90
C ALA A 11 -16.42 14.31 13.61
N ARG A 12 -15.37 15.08 13.80
CA ARG A 12 -15.34 16.55 13.61
C ARG A 12 -14.57 16.90 12.35
N ILE A 13 -15.26 17.43 11.34
CA ILE A 13 -14.64 17.85 10.10
C ILE A 13 -14.38 19.35 10.18
N VAL A 14 -13.12 19.73 10.09
CA VAL A 14 -12.66 21.11 10.18
C VAL A 14 -12.94 21.81 8.86
N GLU A 15 -13.60 22.98 8.91
CA GLU A 15 -13.93 23.77 7.73
C GLU A 15 -13.21 25.15 7.70
N ASP A 16 -12.62 25.56 8.84
CA ASP A 16 -11.91 26.83 8.99
C ASP A 16 -10.66 26.62 9.87
N PRO A 17 -9.51 27.28 9.56
CA PRO A 17 -8.31 27.16 10.36
C PRO A 17 -8.46 27.48 11.85
N SER A 18 -9.42 28.33 12.24
CA SER A 18 -9.71 28.64 13.65
C SER A 18 -10.34 27.49 14.43
N GLU A 19 -10.78 26.44 13.72
CA GLU A 19 -11.38 25.23 14.30
C GLU A 19 -10.38 24.09 14.48
N LEU A 20 -9.11 24.28 14.09
CA LEU A 20 -8.04 23.31 14.28
C LEU A 20 -7.87 22.99 15.79
N PRO A 21 -7.82 21.69 16.18
CA PRO A 21 -7.75 21.36 17.60
C PRO A 21 -6.40 21.72 18.20
N GLU A 22 -6.43 22.21 19.46
CA GLU A 22 -5.24 22.38 20.28
C GLU A 22 -4.93 21.09 21.02
N LEU A 23 -3.93 20.33 20.56
CA LEU A 23 -3.57 19.01 21.06
C LEU A 23 -2.19 18.93 21.71
N LYS A 24 -1.46 20.06 21.80
CA LYS A 24 -0.06 20.16 22.22
C LYS A 24 0.24 19.59 23.62
N ASP A 25 -0.78 19.49 24.48
CA ASP A 25 -0.66 19.00 25.84
C ASP A 25 -0.96 17.49 25.96
N ALA A 26 -1.30 16.82 24.86
CA ALA A 26 -1.52 15.39 24.83
C ALA A 26 -0.20 14.61 24.97
N SER A 27 -0.27 13.45 25.59
CA SER A 27 0.90 12.55 25.75
C SER A 27 1.11 11.65 24.53
N ILE A 28 0.02 11.33 23.81
CA ILE A 28 0.00 10.48 22.62
C ILE A 28 -0.93 11.13 21.58
N LEU A 29 -0.46 11.20 20.34
CA LEU A 29 -1.25 11.54 19.17
C LEU A 29 -1.48 10.30 18.33
N TYR A 30 -2.73 9.94 18.11
CA TYR A 30 -3.13 8.95 17.12
C TYR A 30 -3.46 9.69 15.83
N ARG A 31 -2.89 9.22 14.72
CA ARG A 31 -2.99 9.89 13.44
C ARG A 31 -3.19 8.89 12.31
N ASP A 32 -3.88 9.32 11.28
CA ASP A 32 -4.02 8.64 10.00
C ASP A 32 -4.10 9.68 8.89
N ILE A 33 -3.67 9.33 7.67
CA ILE A 33 -3.74 10.22 6.52
C ILE A 33 -4.61 9.63 5.42
N GLU A 34 -5.28 10.50 4.69
CA GLU A 34 -5.99 10.13 3.46
C GLU A 34 -5.23 10.64 2.24
N THR A 35 -5.09 9.79 1.24
CA THR A 35 -4.19 10.04 0.12
C THR A 35 -4.91 10.32 -1.20
N ALA A 36 -4.33 11.18 -2.00
CA ALA A 36 -4.73 11.47 -3.37
C ALA A 36 -3.76 10.79 -4.36
N ASN A 37 -4.30 9.88 -5.16
CA ASN A 37 -3.57 9.22 -6.24
C ASN A 37 -3.42 10.18 -7.42
N ASN A 38 -2.22 10.31 -7.97
CA ASN A 38 -1.92 11.15 -9.14
C ASN A 38 -2.21 10.46 -10.49
N GLY A 39 -2.72 9.21 -10.47
CA GLY A 39 -3.09 8.46 -11.68
C GLY A 39 -1.94 7.76 -12.40
N THR A 40 -0.73 7.74 -11.86
CA THR A 40 0.43 7.08 -12.51
C THR A 40 0.39 5.54 -12.44
N GLY A 41 -0.51 4.98 -11.61
CA GLY A 41 -0.79 3.53 -11.56
C GLY A 41 0.23 2.66 -10.84
N GLY A 42 1.26 3.24 -10.24
CA GLY A 42 2.33 2.53 -9.53
C GLY A 42 2.04 2.19 -8.05
N GLY A 43 0.79 2.38 -7.59
CA GLY A 43 0.47 2.37 -6.15
C GLY A 43 0.69 3.75 -5.52
N LEU A 44 0.31 3.90 -4.25
CA LEU A 44 0.46 5.17 -3.52
C LEU A 44 1.92 5.39 -3.12
N ASN A 45 2.55 6.41 -3.68
CA ASN A 45 3.95 6.72 -3.46
C ASN A 45 4.21 8.24 -3.55
N PRO A 46 4.57 8.91 -2.43
CA PRO A 46 4.79 10.36 -2.43
C PRO A 46 5.98 10.78 -3.29
N TRP A 47 7.02 9.94 -3.44
CA TRP A 47 8.16 10.22 -4.35
C TRP A 47 7.75 10.21 -5.83
N MET A 48 6.61 9.58 -6.16
CA MET A 48 6.04 9.57 -7.50
C MET A 48 4.96 10.66 -7.71
N GLY A 49 4.76 11.54 -6.71
CA GLY A 49 3.88 12.69 -6.80
C GLY A 49 2.48 12.51 -6.22
N ASP A 50 2.19 11.37 -5.58
CA ASP A 50 0.97 11.23 -4.78
C ASP A 50 1.01 12.17 -3.57
N ARG A 51 -0.14 12.60 -3.07
CA ARG A 51 -0.25 13.62 -2.04
C ARG A 51 -1.23 13.21 -0.94
N ASN A 52 -1.10 13.82 0.24
CA ASN A 52 -2.16 13.80 1.23
C ASN A 52 -3.34 14.65 0.76
N CYS A 53 -4.56 14.20 1.00
CA CYS A 53 -5.77 15.03 0.86
C CYS A 53 -6.42 15.40 2.19
N GLY A 54 -6.07 14.74 3.27
CA GLY A 54 -6.54 15.05 4.60
C GLY A 54 -5.79 14.28 5.68
N VAL A 55 -5.89 14.75 6.91
CA VAL A 55 -5.32 14.11 8.11
C VAL A 55 -6.40 13.93 9.15
N ALA A 56 -6.53 12.73 9.69
CA ALA A 56 -7.34 12.45 10.87
C ALA A 56 -6.49 12.36 12.12
N VAL A 57 -6.96 12.91 13.23
CA VAL A 57 -6.27 12.85 14.52
C VAL A 57 -7.23 12.60 15.67
N THR A 58 -6.74 11.90 16.69
CA THR A 58 -7.40 11.80 18.01
C THR A 58 -6.37 11.72 19.11
N VAL A 59 -6.80 11.98 20.35
CA VAL A 59 -6.02 11.87 21.58
C VAL A 59 -6.83 11.14 22.64
N ASP A 60 -6.19 10.71 23.72
CA ASP A 60 -6.89 9.99 24.80
C ASP A 60 -7.81 10.89 25.62
N GLU A 61 -7.45 12.15 25.76
CA GLU A 61 -8.09 13.12 26.64
C GLU A 61 -9.44 13.63 26.11
N ILE A 62 -9.69 13.51 24.78
CA ILE A 62 -10.86 14.10 24.13
C ILE A 62 -11.61 13.04 23.31
N PRO A 63 -12.90 12.78 23.60
CA PRO A 63 -13.69 11.82 22.85
C PRO A 63 -13.88 12.20 21.37
N GLY A 64 -13.84 11.20 20.49
CA GLY A 64 -13.99 11.37 19.05
C GLY A 64 -12.68 11.74 18.34
N ALA A 65 -12.78 12.24 17.14
CA ALA A 65 -11.63 12.58 16.30
C ALA A 65 -11.90 13.83 15.46
N TRP A 66 -10.84 14.38 14.86
CA TRP A 66 -10.90 15.47 13.90
C TRP A 66 -10.37 15.00 12.55
N TYR A 67 -11.02 15.44 11.48
CA TYR A 67 -10.51 15.34 10.12
C TYR A 67 -10.21 16.73 9.56
N VAL A 68 -9.01 16.92 9.07
CA VAL A 68 -8.48 18.17 8.54
C VAL A 68 -8.26 18.02 7.03
N PRO A 69 -9.24 18.46 6.18
CA PRO A 69 -9.15 18.35 4.73
C PRO A 69 -8.33 19.50 4.14
N TYR A 70 -7.42 19.25 3.19
CA TYR A 70 -6.62 20.31 2.58
C TYR A 70 -6.24 20.15 1.09
N ARG A 71 -6.57 19.01 0.45
CA ARG A 71 -6.38 18.80 -0.99
C ARG A 71 -7.43 17.87 -1.61
N HIS A 72 -8.68 17.95 -1.14
CA HIS A 72 -9.78 17.26 -1.82
C HIS A 72 -10.09 17.90 -3.16
N THR A 73 -10.47 17.07 -4.13
CA THR A 73 -10.88 17.43 -5.49
C THR A 73 -12.38 17.21 -5.73
N SER A 74 -13.11 16.73 -4.72
CA SER A 74 -14.55 16.54 -4.80
C SER A 74 -15.29 17.85 -5.00
N VAL A 75 -16.42 17.82 -5.70
CA VAL A 75 -17.23 19.00 -6.00
C VAL A 75 -17.70 19.65 -4.70
N GLY A 76 -17.44 20.95 -4.56
CA GLY A 76 -17.82 21.72 -3.37
C GLY A 76 -16.93 21.49 -2.14
N ALA A 77 -15.79 20.81 -2.30
CA ALA A 77 -14.86 20.57 -1.21
C ALA A 77 -14.37 21.86 -0.55
N LYS A 78 -14.55 21.97 0.75
CA LYS A 78 -13.99 23.06 1.56
C LYS A 78 -12.66 22.62 2.15
N ASN A 79 -11.59 22.86 1.40
CA ASN A 79 -10.23 22.58 1.85
C ASN A 79 -9.71 23.70 2.73
N LEU A 80 -8.95 23.36 3.77
CA LEU A 80 -8.12 24.33 4.48
C LEU A 80 -6.90 24.71 3.61
N PRO A 81 -6.33 25.92 3.80
CA PRO A 81 -5.07 26.29 3.15
C PRO A 81 -3.95 25.33 3.61
N PRO A 82 -3.21 24.70 2.66
CA PRO A 82 -2.18 23.70 3.00
C PRO A 82 -1.09 24.22 3.95
N ASP A 83 -0.69 25.49 3.81
CA ASP A 83 0.27 26.17 4.68
C ASP A 83 -0.21 26.21 6.13
N LYS A 84 -1.50 26.48 6.37
CA LYS A 84 -2.10 26.47 7.71
C LYS A 84 -2.16 25.07 8.33
N VAL A 85 -2.44 24.06 7.51
CA VAL A 85 -2.41 22.65 7.97
C VAL A 85 -0.99 22.22 8.30
N ILE A 86 0.00 22.55 7.47
CA ILE A 86 1.42 22.25 7.73
C ILE A 86 1.90 22.96 9.01
N GLU A 87 1.56 24.24 9.21
CA GLU A 87 1.88 24.98 10.41
C GLU A 87 1.30 24.29 11.67
N TRP A 88 0.03 23.93 11.60
CA TRP A 88 -0.65 23.22 12.69
C TRP A 88 -0.01 21.84 12.95
N LEU A 89 0.34 21.06 11.92
CA LEU A 89 1.01 19.75 12.05
C LEU A 89 2.39 19.89 12.70
N LYS A 90 3.15 20.96 12.42
CA LYS A 90 4.43 21.24 13.10
C LYS A 90 4.26 21.43 14.60
N ASP A 91 3.17 22.06 15.02
CA ASP A 91 2.88 22.19 16.46
C ASP A 91 2.60 20.83 17.11
N GLN A 92 2.02 19.87 16.39
CA GLN A 92 1.79 18.51 16.88
C GLN A 92 3.11 17.72 17.03
N ASN A 93 4.19 18.09 16.35
CA ASN A 93 5.51 17.47 16.54
C ASN A 93 6.08 17.64 17.98
N LYS A 94 5.47 18.48 18.78
CA LYS A 94 5.80 18.62 20.22
C LYS A 94 5.25 17.48 21.07
N ILE A 95 4.27 16.71 20.58
CA ILE A 95 3.71 15.54 21.26
C ILE A 95 4.72 14.41 21.15
N PRO A 96 5.16 13.79 22.29
CA PRO A 96 6.33 12.91 22.31
C PRO A 96 6.10 11.55 21.65
N ASN A 97 4.85 11.08 21.55
CA ASN A 97 4.51 9.76 21.02
C ASN A 97 3.45 9.88 19.94
N TRP A 98 3.72 9.28 18.78
CA TRP A 98 2.77 9.17 17.70
C TRP A 98 2.44 7.71 17.42
N VAL A 99 1.15 7.41 17.30
CA VAL A 99 0.63 6.09 17.00
C VAL A 99 -0.09 6.10 15.66
N ASN A 100 0.40 5.32 14.72
CA ASN A 100 -0.28 5.08 13.44
C ASN A 100 -0.34 3.59 13.16
N HIS A 101 -1.18 3.21 12.22
CA HIS A 101 -1.20 1.86 11.65
C HIS A 101 -0.38 1.83 10.36
N ASN A 102 0.86 1.33 10.40
CA ASN A 102 1.89 1.45 9.37
C ASN A 102 2.47 2.89 9.28
N ILE A 103 2.99 3.37 10.41
CA ILE A 103 3.40 4.76 10.65
C ILE A 103 4.37 5.33 9.60
N LYS A 104 5.28 4.52 9.04
CA LYS A 104 6.25 4.99 8.04
C LYS A 104 5.57 5.42 6.73
N PHE A 105 4.45 4.77 6.37
CA PHE A 105 3.66 5.19 5.22
C PHE A 105 3.14 6.62 5.39
N ASP A 106 2.47 6.92 6.50
CA ASP A 106 1.95 8.25 6.79
C ASP A 106 3.09 9.27 6.87
N GLN A 107 4.17 8.91 7.55
CA GLN A 107 5.33 9.78 7.71
C GLN A 107 5.97 10.15 6.37
N SER A 108 6.00 9.21 5.41
CA SER A 108 6.54 9.48 4.08
C SER A 108 5.77 10.57 3.34
N PHE A 109 4.44 10.56 3.41
CA PHE A 109 3.60 11.58 2.80
C PHE A 109 3.72 12.94 3.49
N LEU A 110 3.78 12.96 4.82
CA LEU A 110 3.94 14.19 5.57
C LEU A 110 5.32 14.83 5.32
N TYR A 111 6.37 14.03 5.29
CA TYR A 111 7.72 14.50 4.95
C TYR A 111 7.76 15.13 3.54
N HIS A 112 7.00 14.57 2.58
CA HIS A 112 6.88 15.12 1.22
C HIS A 112 6.05 16.41 1.16
N ASP A 113 5.11 16.59 2.09
CA ASP A 113 4.40 17.87 2.21
C ASP A 113 5.31 18.97 2.76
N SER A 114 6.12 18.66 3.76
CA SER A 114 7.20 19.51 4.27
C SER A 114 8.21 18.66 5.06
N PRO A 115 9.52 18.76 4.75
CA PRO A 115 10.56 18.09 5.55
C PRO A 115 10.54 18.47 7.05
N GLU A 116 9.96 19.63 7.40
CA GLU A 116 9.80 20.06 8.79
C GLU A 116 8.74 19.26 9.56
N LEU A 117 7.96 18.41 8.85
CA LEU A 117 7.04 17.44 9.43
C LEU A 117 7.71 16.11 9.77
N ASP A 118 9.04 16.01 9.61
CA ASP A 118 9.78 14.86 10.07
C ASP A 118 9.69 14.75 11.61
N PHE A 119 9.15 13.61 12.08
CA PHE A 119 8.79 13.47 13.48
C PHE A 119 9.99 13.07 14.33
N PRO A 120 10.35 13.86 15.35
CA PRO A 120 11.53 13.62 16.19
C PRO A 120 11.26 12.69 17.38
N GLY A 121 10.00 12.29 17.61
CA GLY A 121 9.58 11.53 18.81
C GLY A 121 9.50 10.02 18.57
N ARG A 122 8.77 9.33 19.45
CA ARG A 122 8.59 7.88 19.35
C ARG A 122 7.52 7.51 18.31
N MET A 123 7.91 6.72 17.34
CA MET A 123 7.06 6.19 16.28
C MET A 123 6.48 4.82 16.68
N LEU A 124 5.25 4.81 17.20
CA LEU A 124 4.57 3.62 17.71
C LEU A 124 3.68 3.04 16.59
N ASP A 125 4.11 1.93 16.01
CA ASP A 125 3.41 1.28 14.88
C ASP A 125 2.55 0.11 15.36
N THR A 126 1.23 0.24 15.21
CA THR A 126 0.30 -0.81 15.65
C THR A 126 0.36 -2.09 14.78
N VAL A 127 0.89 -2.04 13.55
CA VAL A 127 1.17 -3.25 12.76
C VAL A 127 2.31 -4.05 13.37
N VAL A 128 3.39 -3.36 13.78
CA VAL A 128 4.55 -4.01 14.42
C VAL A 128 4.11 -4.63 15.74
N MET A 129 3.39 -3.86 16.56
CA MET A 129 2.88 -4.33 17.87
C MET A 129 1.96 -5.54 17.73
N ALA A 130 1.06 -5.54 16.73
CA ALA A 130 0.16 -6.66 16.47
C ALA A 130 0.93 -7.93 16.05
N LYS A 131 1.98 -7.80 15.24
CA LYS A 131 2.85 -8.92 14.87
C LYS A 131 3.61 -9.52 16.03
N MET A 132 3.95 -8.72 17.02
CA MET A 132 4.60 -9.20 18.26
C MET A 132 3.62 -9.99 19.13
N ILE A 133 2.36 -9.55 19.22
CA ILE A 133 1.33 -10.23 20.03
C ILE A 133 0.89 -11.55 19.39
N ASP A 134 0.74 -11.58 18.07
CA ASP A 134 0.30 -12.77 17.33
C ASP A 134 1.03 -12.82 15.97
N SER A 135 2.14 -13.56 15.92
CA SER A 135 3.00 -13.72 14.73
C SER A 135 2.41 -14.63 13.65
N ASP A 136 1.41 -15.43 13.99
CA ASP A 136 0.87 -16.48 13.10
C ASP A 136 -0.26 -15.99 12.21
N ARG A 137 -0.66 -14.72 12.36
CA ARG A 137 -1.72 -14.12 11.53
C ARG A 137 -1.26 -13.91 10.09
N LEU A 138 -2.20 -14.09 9.16
CA LEU A 138 -2.00 -13.78 7.74
C LEU A 138 -2.39 -12.35 7.38
N ASN A 139 -3.16 -11.66 8.24
CA ASN A 139 -3.67 -10.31 7.98
C ASN A 139 -3.59 -9.44 9.23
N TYR A 140 -2.87 -8.33 9.10
CA TYR A 140 -2.67 -7.31 10.14
C TYR A 140 -3.32 -5.97 9.78
N SER A 141 -4.28 -5.94 8.86
CA SER A 141 -5.01 -4.70 8.54
C SER A 141 -5.80 -4.20 9.75
N LEU A 142 -5.93 -2.88 9.89
CA LEU A 142 -6.56 -2.21 11.03
C LEU A 142 -7.96 -2.75 11.35
N LYS A 143 -8.85 -2.75 10.36
CA LYS A 143 -10.26 -3.09 10.57
C LYS A 143 -10.51 -4.53 11.02
N PRO A 144 -9.86 -5.57 10.45
CA PRO A 144 -9.92 -6.92 10.99
C PRO A 144 -9.44 -7.02 12.44
N LEU A 145 -8.33 -6.35 12.79
CA LEU A 145 -7.81 -6.34 14.16
C LEU A 145 -8.78 -5.65 15.13
N CYS A 146 -9.31 -4.48 14.76
CA CYS A 146 -10.30 -3.76 15.58
C CYS A 146 -11.57 -4.58 15.81
N ARG A 147 -12.09 -5.24 14.79
CA ARG A 147 -13.28 -6.10 14.93
C ARG A 147 -13.04 -7.30 15.83
N GLU A 148 -11.91 -7.96 15.66
CA GLU A 148 -11.61 -9.21 16.35
C GLU A 148 -11.13 -8.99 17.78
N TRP A 149 -10.20 -8.06 18.00
CA TRP A 149 -9.60 -7.85 19.32
C TRP A 149 -10.37 -6.84 20.18
N CYS A 150 -10.93 -5.81 19.55
CA CYS A 150 -11.62 -4.73 20.27
C CYS A 150 -13.17 -4.80 20.14
N THR A 151 -13.70 -5.70 19.31
CA THR A 151 -15.15 -5.82 19.04
C THR A 151 -15.76 -4.51 18.53
N LEU A 152 -15.02 -3.74 17.70
CA LEU A 152 -15.48 -2.47 17.17
C LEU A 152 -16.23 -2.63 15.84
N PRO A 153 -17.31 -1.86 15.61
CA PRO A 153 -18.04 -1.82 14.33
C PRO A 153 -17.27 -0.94 13.33
N MET A 154 -16.43 -1.54 12.48
CA MET A 154 -15.62 -0.84 11.46
C MET A 154 -16.20 -1.12 10.06
N GLU A 155 -17.35 -0.51 9.74
CA GLU A 155 -18.09 -0.78 8.49
C GLU A 155 -18.08 0.40 7.49
N GLU A 156 -17.56 1.56 7.86
CA GLU A 156 -17.53 2.79 7.05
C GLU A 156 -16.81 2.62 5.72
N GLU A 157 -15.91 1.64 5.64
CA GLU A 157 -15.22 1.26 4.41
C GLU A 157 -16.18 0.92 3.26
N ILE A 158 -17.37 0.38 3.56
CA ILE A 158 -18.36 -0.01 2.55
C ILE A 158 -18.89 1.23 1.84
N GLU A 159 -19.18 2.30 2.58
CA GLU A 159 -19.67 3.57 2.02
C GLU A 159 -18.62 4.23 1.12
N VAL A 160 -17.39 4.31 1.61
CA VAL A 160 -16.24 4.86 0.86
C VAL A 160 -15.99 4.08 -0.43
N ARG A 161 -15.99 2.74 -0.35
CA ARG A 161 -15.79 1.86 -1.50
C ARG A 161 -16.90 2.03 -2.55
N ASN A 162 -18.15 2.08 -2.11
CA ASN A 162 -19.29 2.27 -3.01
C ASN A 162 -19.21 3.63 -3.71
N LYS A 163 -18.79 4.68 -2.97
CA LYS A 163 -18.62 6.03 -3.53
C LYS A 163 -17.49 6.09 -4.54
N LEU A 164 -16.36 5.44 -4.29
CA LEU A 164 -15.27 5.32 -5.27
C LEU A 164 -15.73 4.64 -6.57
N VAL A 165 -16.50 3.56 -6.47
CA VAL A 165 -17.04 2.85 -7.64
C VAL A 165 -17.99 3.76 -8.43
N GLU A 166 -18.87 4.51 -7.75
CA GLU A 166 -19.78 5.48 -8.37
C GLU A 166 -19.01 6.56 -9.13
N ILE A 167 -18.03 7.19 -8.47
CA ILE A 167 -17.20 8.26 -9.05
C ILE A 167 -16.39 7.72 -10.23
N GLY A 168 -15.75 6.57 -10.10
CA GLY A 168 -14.98 5.95 -11.17
C GLY A 168 -15.82 5.66 -12.43
N LYS A 169 -17.04 5.18 -12.26
CA LYS A 169 -17.99 4.97 -13.36
C LYS A 169 -18.42 6.30 -14.01
N HIS A 170 -18.71 7.31 -13.19
CA HIS A 170 -19.13 8.63 -13.69
C HIS A 170 -17.99 9.31 -14.47
N LYS A 171 -16.78 9.29 -13.95
CA LYS A 171 -15.58 9.85 -14.60
C LYS A 171 -15.08 9.01 -15.77
N LYS A 172 -15.53 7.76 -15.91
CA LYS A 172 -15.05 6.78 -16.91
C LYS A 172 -13.55 6.53 -16.84
N ILE A 173 -12.99 6.52 -15.64
CA ILE A 173 -11.57 6.27 -15.37
C ILE A 173 -11.33 4.83 -14.89
N LYS A 174 -10.11 4.32 -15.08
CA LYS A 174 -9.72 2.99 -14.62
C LYS A 174 -9.57 2.95 -13.10
N LYS A 175 -9.71 1.78 -12.50
CA LYS A 175 -9.57 1.59 -11.04
C LYS A 175 -8.23 2.12 -10.51
N ALA A 176 -7.15 2.01 -11.28
CA ALA A 176 -5.82 2.51 -10.92
C ALA A 176 -5.75 4.05 -10.82
N GLU A 177 -6.72 4.75 -11.39
CA GLU A 177 -6.82 6.22 -11.38
C GLU A 177 -7.80 6.75 -10.32
N TRP A 178 -8.42 5.86 -9.52
CA TRP A 178 -9.34 6.26 -8.46
C TRP A 178 -8.57 6.92 -7.33
N SER A 179 -9.09 8.03 -6.83
CA SER A 179 -8.47 8.82 -5.77
C SER A 179 -9.44 9.09 -4.63
N TYR A 180 -8.97 8.94 -3.40
CA TYR A 180 -9.75 9.30 -2.20
C TYR A 180 -10.05 10.80 -2.14
N SER A 181 -9.22 11.65 -2.74
CA SER A 181 -9.50 13.08 -2.84
C SER A 181 -10.80 13.43 -3.57
N ASP A 182 -11.31 12.54 -4.41
CA ASP A 182 -12.56 12.73 -5.15
C ASP A 182 -13.82 12.42 -4.29
N ILE A 183 -13.66 11.76 -3.15
CA ILE A 183 -14.76 11.43 -2.25
C ILE A 183 -15.20 12.70 -1.52
N PRO A 184 -16.53 12.92 -1.33
CA PRO A 184 -17.02 14.01 -0.50
C PRO A 184 -16.37 14.02 0.89
N ILE A 185 -16.03 15.22 1.39
CA ILE A 185 -15.26 15.38 2.64
C ILE A 185 -15.99 14.78 3.86
N ASP A 186 -17.32 14.87 3.90
CA ASP A 186 -18.16 14.32 4.97
C ASP A 186 -18.07 12.79 5.04
N ILE A 187 -18.07 12.11 3.89
CA ILE A 187 -17.94 10.65 3.80
C ILE A 187 -16.51 10.22 4.17
N LEU A 188 -15.50 10.82 3.53
CA LEU A 188 -14.12 10.44 3.79
C LEU A 188 -13.66 10.85 5.19
N GLY A 189 -14.07 12.02 5.67
CA GLY A 189 -13.73 12.49 7.01
C GLY A 189 -14.35 11.65 8.13
N LYS A 190 -15.57 11.16 7.94
CA LYS A 190 -16.17 10.19 8.87
C LYS A 190 -15.38 8.89 8.90
N TYR A 191 -15.03 8.37 7.73
CA TYR A 191 -14.23 7.16 7.58
C TYR A 191 -12.86 7.30 8.27
N ALA A 192 -12.10 8.36 7.97
CA ALA A 192 -10.78 8.63 8.53
C ALA A 192 -10.84 8.83 10.07
N CYS A 193 -11.88 9.50 10.58
CA CYS A 193 -12.09 9.63 12.02
C CYS A 193 -12.34 8.28 12.68
N MET A 194 -13.10 7.39 12.05
CA MET A 194 -13.34 6.05 12.58
C MET A 194 -12.05 5.21 12.58
N ASP A 195 -11.22 5.32 11.55
CA ASP A 195 -9.96 4.60 11.46
C ASP A 195 -8.96 5.06 12.56
N VAL A 196 -8.83 6.36 12.79
CA VAL A 196 -7.92 6.85 13.84
C VAL A 196 -8.43 6.55 15.26
N ILE A 197 -9.75 6.57 15.50
CA ILE A 197 -10.33 6.12 16.78
C ILE A 197 -10.12 4.61 16.96
N GLY A 198 -10.37 3.82 15.90
CA GLY A 198 -10.13 2.38 15.90
C GLY A 198 -8.67 2.04 16.21
N ASN A 199 -7.74 2.79 15.62
CA ASN A 199 -6.30 2.61 15.90
C ASN A 199 -5.94 2.95 17.36
N ARG A 200 -6.54 3.98 17.95
CA ARG A 200 -6.40 4.28 19.38
C ARG A 200 -6.88 3.13 20.26
N GLU A 201 -8.08 2.65 20.05
CA GLU A 201 -8.66 1.55 20.83
C GLU A 201 -7.83 0.26 20.66
N LEU A 202 -7.34 -0.01 19.45
CA LEU A 202 -6.46 -1.13 19.15
C LEU A 202 -5.13 -1.02 19.90
N TYR A 203 -4.48 0.14 19.84
CA TYR A 203 -3.22 0.39 20.56
C TYR A 203 -3.39 0.18 22.06
N GLN A 204 -4.41 0.78 22.67
CA GLN A 204 -4.70 0.62 24.09
C GLN A 204 -5.04 -0.83 24.47
N TRP A 205 -5.74 -1.56 23.61
CA TRP A 205 -5.99 -2.98 23.82
C TRP A 205 -4.67 -3.76 23.82
N MET A 206 -3.82 -3.52 22.85
CA MET A 206 -2.52 -4.18 22.72
C MET A 206 -1.57 -3.85 23.87
N GLU A 207 -1.55 -2.61 24.36
CA GLU A 207 -0.77 -2.26 25.56
C GLU A 207 -1.18 -3.09 26.80
N ARG A 208 -2.48 -3.31 26.97
CA ARG A 208 -2.99 -4.12 28.08
C ARG A 208 -2.73 -5.62 27.93
N HIS A 209 -2.56 -6.12 26.72
CA HIS A 209 -2.43 -7.55 26.40
C HIS A 209 -1.01 -7.96 25.98
N MET A 210 -0.09 -7.02 25.87
CA MET A 210 1.29 -7.33 25.57
C MET A 210 1.95 -8.09 26.75
N PRO A 211 2.53 -9.27 26.50
CA PRO A 211 3.28 -9.99 27.53
C PRO A 211 4.42 -9.15 28.10
N ASP A 212 4.65 -9.27 29.42
CA ASP A 212 5.66 -8.46 30.11
C ASP A 212 7.08 -8.72 29.57
N ASP A 213 7.38 -9.94 29.15
CA ASP A 213 8.66 -10.32 28.56
C ASP A 213 8.88 -9.77 27.11
N MET A 214 7.84 -9.23 26.50
CA MET A 214 7.94 -8.57 25.20
C MET A 214 8.12 -7.04 25.27
N LYS A 215 8.02 -6.43 26.45
CA LYS A 215 8.11 -4.96 26.59
C LYS A 215 9.45 -4.39 26.16
N ASP A 216 10.56 -5.07 26.49
CA ASP A 216 11.91 -4.65 26.08
C ASP A 216 12.08 -4.80 24.55
N LEU A 217 11.49 -5.84 23.97
CA LEU A 217 11.48 -6.01 22.51
C LEU A 217 10.65 -4.91 21.86
N TRP A 218 9.48 -4.57 22.41
CA TRP A 218 8.65 -3.47 21.90
C TRP A 218 9.40 -2.12 21.89
N ASP A 219 10.14 -1.81 22.95
CA ASP A 219 10.97 -0.59 22.98
C ASP A 219 12.08 -0.64 21.91
N THR A 220 12.64 -1.80 21.64
CA THR A 220 13.63 -2.02 20.59
C THR A 220 13.02 -1.85 19.20
N GLU A 221 11.87 -2.46 18.93
CA GLU A 221 11.15 -2.35 17.65
C GLU A 221 10.68 -0.91 17.36
N THR A 222 10.26 -0.19 18.40
CA THR A 222 9.92 1.24 18.29
C THR A 222 11.11 2.07 17.83
N LYS A 223 12.30 1.83 18.40
CA LYS A 223 13.54 2.51 18.00
C LYS A 223 13.96 2.09 16.59
N LEU A 224 13.81 0.81 16.27
CA LEU A 224 14.10 0.28 14.92
C LEU A 224 13.19 0.90 13.86
N THR A 225 11.92 1.13 14.17
CA THR A 225 10.98 1.79 13.26
C THR A 225 11.48 3.16 12.81
N ALA A 226 12.03 3.97 13.74
CA ALA A 226 12.62 5.27 13.41
C ALA A 226 13.89 5.14 12.55
N VAL A 227 14.77 4.17 12.85
CA VAL A 227 15.97 3.90 12.02
C VAL A 227 15.59 3.46 10.61
N LEU A 228 14.59 2.57 10.49
CA LEU A 228 14.10 2.13 9.18
C LEU A 228 13.45 3.27 8.39
N TRP A 229 12.77 4.20 9.07
CA TRP A 229 12.26 5.41 8.44
C TRP A 229 13.42 6.27 7.87
N ASP A 230 14.47 6.51 8.65
CA ASP A 230 15.64 7.24 8.19
C ASP A 230 16.30 6.59 6.96
N MET A 231 16.43 5.25 6.97
CA MET A 231 16.97 4.50 5.83
C MET A 231 16.07 4.61 4.58
N GLU A 232 14.75 4.50 4.74
CA GLU A 232 13.79 4.60 3.63
C GLU A 232 13.75 6.03 3.06
N ARG A 233 13.87 7.04 3.90
CA ARG A 233 13.94 8.44 3.50
C ARG A 233 15.22 8.76 2.73
N GLU A 234 16.36 8.26 3.18
CA GLU A 234 17.64 8.42 2.49
C GLU A 234 17.67 7.67 1.15
N GLY A 235 17.09 6.46 1.14
CA GLY A 235 17.01 5.61 -0.04
C GLY A 235 18.35 5.01 -0.43
N LEU A 236 18.39 4.46 -1.65
CA LEU A 236 19.60 3.91 -2.27
C LEU A 236 20.00 4.75 -3.46
N LYS A 237 21.29 5.12 -3.53
CA LYS A 237 21.84 5.77 -4.71
C LYS A 237 21.92 4.76 -5.85
N ILE A 238 21.25 5.08 -6.95
CA ILE A 238 21.37 4.35 -8.21
C ILE A 238 22.23 5.13 -9.19
N VAL A 239 22.86 4.44 -10.13
CA VAL A 239 23.62 5.02 -11.23
C VAL A 239 22.79 4.83 -12.50
N PRO A 240 22.11 5.87 -13.01
CA PRO A 240 21.20 5.74 -14.15
C PRO A 240 21.86 5.13 -15.38
N GLU A 241 23.12 5.48 -15.66
CA GLU A 241 23.87 4.99 -16.80
C GLU A 241 24.10 3.47 -16.74
N GLU A 242 24.33 2.91 -15.54
CA GLU A 242 24.47 1.46 -15.35
C GLU A 242 23.13 0.74 -15.56
N ILE A 243 22.02 1.36 -15.14
CA ILE A 243 20.67 0.81 -15.38
C ILE A 243 20.35 0.83 -16.88
N GLU A 244 20.67 1.91 -17.59
CA GLU A 244 20.47 2.00 -19.04
C GLU A 244 21.27 0.91 -19.78
N VAL A 245 22.55 0.71 -19.41
CA VAL A 245 23.40 -0.34 -19.96
C VAL A 245 22.84 -1.73 -19.64
N ALA A 246 22.42 -1.99 -18.39
CA ALA A 246 21.82 -3.26 -17.99
C ALA A 246 20.52 -3.54 -18.75
N SER A 247 19.65 -2.53 -18.88
CA SER A 247 18.40 -2.63 -19.64
C SER A 247 18.64 -2.90 -21.13
N ALA A 248 19.63 -2.23 -21.75
CA ALA A 248 20.01 -2.47 -23.13
C ALA A 248 20.55 -3.89 -23.33
N ASN A 249 21.40 -4.37 -22.44
CA ASN A 249 21.93 -5.73 -22.48
C ASN A 249 20.83 -6.78 -22.33
N SER A 250 19.91 -6.58 -21.38
CA SER A 250 18.74 -7.43 -21.20
C SER A 250 17.88 -7.48 -22.48
N GLN A 251 17.64 -6.33 -23.13
CA GLN A 251 16.91 -6.30 -24.41
C GLN A 251 17.62 -7.09 -25.52
N VAL A 252 18.94 -7.01 -25.60
CA VAL A 252 19.71 -7.80 -26.58
C VAL A 252 19.56 -9.29 -26.28
N LEU A 253 19.64 -9.71 -25.03
CA LEU A 253 19.45 -11.12 -24.64
C LEU A 253 18.02 -11.61 -24.97
N LEU A 254 17.00 -10.81 -24.66
CA LEU A 254 15.62 -11.12 -25.03
C LEU A 254 15.44 -11.32 -26.53
N ASN A 255 15.99 -10.42 -27.34
CA ASN A 255 15.95 -10.53 -28.80
C ASN A 255 16.65 -11.80 -29.33
N VAL A 256 17.80 -12.16 -28.74
CA VAL A 256 18.49 -13.42 -29.08
C VAL A 256 17.64 -14.64 -28.74
N MET A 257 17.04 -14.66 -27.52
CA MET A 257 16.18 -15.77 -27.10
C MET A 257 14.90 -15.88 -27.97
N GLU A 258 14.29 -14.75 -28.33
CA GLU A 258 13.14 -14.72 -29.24
C GLU A 258 13.51 -15.31 -30.61
N ASN A 259 14.64 -14.91 -31.19
CA ASN A 259 15.14 -15.45 -32.45
C ASN A 259 15.42 -16.96 -32.36
N GLU A 260 16.04 -17.42 -31.26
CA GLU A 260 16.25 -18.85 -31.04
C GLU A 260 14.94 -19.63 -30.92
N LEU A 261 13.92 -19.07 -30.26
CA LEU A 261 12.58 -19.66 -30.17
C LEU A 261 11.91 -19.72 -31.55
N VAL A 262 12.00 -18.65 -32.35
CA VAL A 262 11.51 -18.64 -33.75
C VAL A 262 12.14 -19.75 -34.56
N VAL A 263 13.47 -19.92 -34.49
CA VAL A 263 14.18 -20.99 -35.19
C VAL A 263 13.78 -22.37 -34.69
N ALA A 264 13.68 -22.57 -33.37
CA ALA A 264 13.37 -23.86 -32.77
C ALA A 264 11.90 -24.29 -33.02
N THR A 265 10.98 -23.34 -33.13
CA THR A 265 9.55 -23.63 -33.30
C THR A 265 9.05 -23.43 -34.74
N ASN A 266 9.90 -22.88 -35.61
CA ASN A 266 9.55 -22.47 -36.99
C ASN A 266 8.30 -21.58 -37.03
N SER A 267 8.11 -20.72 -36.04
CA SER A 267 6.98 -19.79 -35.93
C SER A 267 7.36 -18.54 -35.18
N GLU A 268 6.68 -17.42 -35.41
CA GLU A 268 6.85 -16.20 -34.61
C GLU A 268 6.55 -16.51 -33.14
N PHE A 269 7.45 -16.11 -32.23
CA PHE A 269 7.26 -16.34 -30.80
C PHE A 269 6.40 -15.25 -30.17
N VAL A 270 5.33 -15.67 -29.48
CA VAL A 270 4.47 -14.81 -28.68
C VAL A 270 4.32 -15.43 -27.28
N ASP A 271 4.73 -14.72 -26.24
CA ASP A 271 4.58 -15.18 -24.85
C ASP A 271 3.11 -15.09 -24.39
N SER A 272 2.29 -15.99 -24.92
CA SER A 272 0.89 -16.12 -24.57
C SER A 272 0.52 -17.60 -24.33
N SER A 273 -0.49 -17.84 -23.48
CA SER A 273 -0.95 -19.21 -23.20
C SER A 273 -1.40 -19.96 -24.47
N LYS A 274 -1.99 -19.25 -25.45
CA LYS A 274 -2.41 -19.85 -26.72
C LYS A 274 -1.20 -20.29 -27.53
N HIS A 275 -0.22 -19.40 -27.72
CA HIS A 275 0.98 -19.72 -28.50
C HIS A 275 1.79 -20.85 -27.84
N LEU A 276 1.93 -20.82 -26.52
CA LEU A 276 2.62 -21.89 -25.77
C LEU A 276 1.86 -23.21 -25.85
N TYR A 277 0.53 -23.20 -25.87
CA TYR A 277 -0.25 -24.42 -26.12
C TYR A 277 0.02 -24.99 -27.52
N ASP A 278 -0.04 -24.15 -28.55
CA ASP A 278 0.23 -24.56 -29.92
C ASP A 278 1.67 -25.11 -30.04
N THR A 279 2.64 -24.44 -29.45
CA THR A 279 4.05 -24.86 -29.48
C THR A 279 4.31 -26.10 -28.67
N ILE A 280 3.94 -26.17 -27.41
CA ILE A 280 4.33 -27.22 -26.45
C ILE A 280 3.44 -28.44 -26.61
N CYS A 281 2.12 -28.28 -26.74
CA CYS A 281 1.20 -29.41 -26.77
C CYS A 281 0.92 -29.89 -28.18
N ILE A 282 0.71 -28.97 -29.17
CA ILE A 282 0.36 -29.38 -30.54
C ILE A 282 1.62 -29.73 -31.32
N GLN A 283 2.63 -28.85 -31.40
CA GLN A 283 3.82 -29.09 -32.23
C GLN A 283 4.78 -30.08 -31.58
N GLN A 284 5.00 -29.96 -30.25
CA GLN A 284 5.93 -30.84 -29.53
C GLN A 284 5.28 -32.10 -28.92
N GLY A 285 3.93 -32.23 -29.02
CA GLY A 285 3.21 -33.41 -28.55
C GLY A 285 3.19 -33.66 -27.07
N LEU A 286 3.47 -32.64 -26.24
CA LEU A 286 3.52 -32.79 -24.78
C LEU A 286 2.12 -32.62 -24.15
N PRO A 287 1.82 -33.36 -23.06
CA PRO A 287 0.53 -33.31 -22.39
C PRO A 287 0.31 -31.97 -21.67
N ILE A 288 -0.94 -31.58 -21.44
CA ILE A 288 -1.28 -30.47 -20.54
C ILE A 288 -1.03 -30.88 -19.09
N LEU A 289 -0.07 -30.25 -18.40
CA LEU A 289 0.27 -30.58 -17.02
C LEU A 289 -0.56 -29.82 -15.97
N ALA A 290 -1.08 -28.64 -16.33
CA ALA A 290 -1.89 -27.84 -15.42
C ALA A 290 -2.94 -27.02 -16.17
N THR A 291 -4.01 -26.65 -15.47
CA THR A 291 -5.07 -25.78 -15.97
C THR A 291 -5.22 -24.53 -15.09
N THR A 292 -5.72 -23.47 -15.68
CA THR A 292 -6.12 -22.24 -14.96
C THR A 292 -7.47 -22.44 -14.27
N ASP A 293 -7.84 -21.54 -13.36
CA ASP A 293 -9.16 -21.54 -12.69
C ASP A 293 -10.34 -21.48 -13.68
N LYS A 294 -10.11 -21.00 -14.89
CA LYS A 294 -11.09 -20.92 -15.99
C LYS A 294 -11.10 -22.18 -16.87
N GLY A 295 -10.34 -23.23 -16.50
CA GLY A 295 -10.28 -24.51 -17.19
C GLY A 295 -9.39 -24.54 -18.45
N GLY A 296 -8.75 -23.46 -18.84
CA GLY A 296 -7.78 -23.44 -19.95
C GLY A 296 -6.39 -23.95 -19.54
N PRO A 297 -5.53 -24.36 -20.51
CA PRO A 297 -4.15 -24.79 -20.21
C PRO A 297 -3.35 -23.70 -19.51
N SER A 298 -2.59 -24.09 -18.48
CA SER A 298 -1.68 -23.19 -17.75
C SER A 298 -0.23 -23.46 -18.19
N PHE A 299 0.46 -22.37 -18.56
CA PHE A 299 1.90 -22.36 -18.87
C PHE A 299 2.63 -21.36 -17.95
N SER A 300 2.29 -21.33 -16.68
CA SER A 300 3.06 -20.55 -15.71
C SER A 300 4.52 -21.01 -15.69
N THR A 301 5.44 -20.15 -15.23
CA THR A 301 6.86 -20.52 -15.11
C THR A 301 7.05 -21.77 -14.27
N ASN A 302 6.24 -21.97 -13.22
CA ASN A 302 6.25 -23.17 -12.42
C ASN A 302 5.80 -24.41 -13.25
N THR A 303 4.72 -24.28 -14.02
CA THR A 303 4.26 -25.36 -14.91
C THR A 303 5.32 -25.71 -15.94
N LEU A 304 6.00 -24.71 -16.53
CA LEU A 304 7.10 -24.95 -17.47
C LEU A 304 8.29 -25.67 -16.78
N LYS A 305 8.60 -25.35 -15.55
CA LYS A 305 9.60 -26.06 -14.75
C LYS A 305 9.20 -27.51 -14.46
N GLU A 306 7.90 -27.82 -14.31
CA GLU A 306 7.42 -29.21 -14.19
C GLU A 306 7.58 -30.00 -15.49
N TYR A 307 7.36 -29.39 -16.68
CA TYR A 307 7.68 -30.04 -17.94
C TYR A 307 9.14 -30.46 -18.01
N LEU A 308 10.09 -29.66 -17.53
CA LEU A 308 11.51 -29.99 -17.54
C LEU A 308 11.88 -31.22 -16.68
N LYS A 309 11.00 -31.67 -15.79
CA LYS A 309 11.16 -32.86 -14.97
C LYS A 309 10.67 -34.14 -15.64
N LEU A 310 9.96 -34.04 -16.77
CA LEU A 310 9.49 -35.21 -17.50
C LEU A 310 10.68 -36.07 -17.97
N PRO A 311 10.63 -37.42 -17.79
CA PRO A 311 11.78 -38.29 -18.06
C PRO A 311 12.12 -38.41 -19.56
N ASP A 312 11.10 -38.37 -20.43
CA ASP A 312 11.23 -38.74 -21.84
C ASP A 312 11.24 -37.49 -22.78
N LEU A 313 11.66 -36.33 -22.29
CA LEU A 313 11.81 -35.16 -23.15
C LEU A 313 12.96 -35.31 -24.14
N SER A 314 12.70 -35.07 -25.43
CA SER A 314 13.75 -34.88 -26.43
C SER A 314 14.61 -33.65 -26.10
N GLU A 315 15.82 -33.57 -26.66
CA GLU A 315 16.69 -32.43 -26.49
C GLU A 315 16.04 -31.14 -27.00
N ASP A 316 15.32 -31.18 -28.13
CA ASP A 316 14.62 -30.05 -28.70
C ASP A 316 13.46 -29.58 -27.80
N GLN A 317 12.65 -30.49 -27.30
CA GLN A 317 11.58 -30.16 -26.35
C GLN A 317 12.13 -29.50 -25.09
N ARG A 318 13.19 -30.08 -24.52
CA ARG A 318 13.86 -29.53 -23.33
C ARG A 318 14.45 -28.14 -23.59
N ARG A 319 15.06 -27.97 -24.77
CA ARG A 319 15.63 -26.66 -25.19
C ARG A 319 14.56 -25.59 -25.32
N ILE A 320 13.45 -25.86 -26.03
CA ILE A 320 12.35 -24.92 -26.21
C ILE A 320 11.77 -24.50 -24.85
N ILE A 321 11.45 -25.44 -23.97
CA ILE A 321 10.85 -25.14 -22.68
C ILE A 321 11.83 -24.33 -21.82
N LYS A 322 13.11 -24.71 -21.79
CA LYS A 322 14.14 -24.00 -21.05
C LYS A 322 14.32 -22.55 -21.56
N LEU A 323 14.31 -22.35 -22.87
CA LEU A 323 14.37 -21.01 -23.46
C LEU A 323 13.20 -20.12 -23.03
N VAL A 324 11.97 -20.66 -23.02
CA VAL A 324 10.79 -19.91 -22.56
C VAL A 324 10.90 -19.54 -21.07
N VAL A 325 11.41 -20.47 -20.23
CA VAL A 325 11.62 -20.18 -18.80
C VAL A 325 12.62 -19.06 -18.60
N VAL A 326 13.79 -19.16 -19.24
CA VAL A 326 14.87 -18.15 -19.12
C VAL A 326 14.42 -16.81 -19.72
N TYR A 327 13.72 -16.81 -20.87
CA TYR A 327 13.13 -15.61 -21.46
C TYR A 327 12.22 -14.86 -20.48
N ARG A 328 11.36 -15.59 -19.76
CA ARG A 328 10.48 -14.97 -18.77
C ARG A 328 11.23 -14.46 -17.55
N GLU A 329 12.23 -15.20 -17.08
CA GLU A 329 13.08 -14.74 -15.98
C GLU A 329 13.79 -13.45 -16.36
N GLU A 330 14.36 -13.35 -17.57
CA GLU A 330 15.01 -12.13 -18.07
C GLU A 330 14.02 -10.99 -18.27
N LYS A 331 12.83 -11.27 -18.81
CA LYS A 331 11.77 -10.28 -19.00
C LYS A 331 11.26 -9.66 -17.70
N HIS A 332 11.31 -10.40 -16.61
CA HIS A 332 10.99 -9.88 -15.28
C HIS A 332 12.09 -8.97 -14.72
N PHE A 333 13.32 -9.11 -15.19
CA PHE A 333 14.45 -8.30 -14.78
C PHE A 333 14.45 -6.92 -15.45
N LYS A 334 13.77 -6.77 -16.56
CA LYS A 334 13.61 -5.53 -17.32
C LYS A 334 12.47 -4.66 -16.81
#